data_a505086455ece5ff813a2b6c4c83714b
#
_entry.id   a505086455ece5ff813a2b6c4c83714b
#
_cell.length_a   1.000
_cell.length_b   1.000
_cell.length_c   1.000
_cell.angle_alpha   90.00
_cell.angle_beta   90.00
_cell.angle_gamma   90.00
#
_symmetry.space_group_name_H-M   'P 1'
#
loop_
_entity.id
_entity.type
_entity.pdbx_description
1 polymer ?
#
loop_
_entity_poly.entity_id
_entity_poly.type
_entity_poly.pdbx_seq_one_letter_code
_entity_poly.pdbx_strand_id
1 'polypeptide(L)'
;MKKLSLFLVALCLFVPSAIVAAKGEFDYIIIKGPGITGEINVTNPALTGDFFAFADFTQGEVPPPADPGQGYEIVRVYVEIADDKPTARPFDQLHYYPYTGFVFYDGLVEGASEYDGKWYAANPSANEPFRAVLAERARLNWIPLAILVVMLAAFFIAYRAKPKQA
;
A
#
# COMPACT_ATOMS: atom_id res chain seq x y z
N MET A 1 -34.32 44.56 5.24
CA MET A 1 -32.87 44.36 5.32
C MET A 1 -32.46 43.11 6.11
N LYS A 2 -33.12 42.72 7.23
CA LYS A 2 -32.79 41.55 8.02
C LYS A 2 -32.91 40.20 7.28
N LYS A 3 -33.85 40.06 6.32
CA LYS A 3 -34.04 38.81 5.55
C LYS A 3 -32.96 38.55 4.51
N LEU A 4 -32.35 39.59 3.95
CA LEU A 4 -31.26 39.50 2.97
C LEU A 4 -29.96 39.01 3.64
N SER A 5 -29.72 39.48 4.87
CA SER A 5 -28.55 39.07 5.66
C SER A 5 -28.57 37.58 6.05
N LEU A 6 -29.77 37.05 6.36
CA LEU A 6 -29.94 35.63 6.70
C LEU A 6 -29.70 34.72 5.48
N PHE A 7 -30.08 35.14 4.29
CA PHE A 7 -29.89 34.41 3.04
C PHE A 7 -28.41 34.37 2.65
N LEU A 8 -27.66 35.45 2.89
CA LEU A 8 -26.22 35.51 2.63
C LEU A 8 -25.42 34.58 3.56
N VAL A 9 -25.80 34.49 4.85
CA VAL A 9 -25.20 33.59 5.81
C VAL A 9 -25.46 32.11 5.47
N ALA A 10 -26.70 31.80 5.04
CA ALA A 10 -27.04 30.44 4.58
C ALA A 10 -26.29 30.05 3.32
N LEU A 11 -26.04 30.97 2.38
CA LEU A 11 -25.27 30.71 1.16
C LEU A 11 -23.79 30.40 1.46
N CYS A 12 -23.20 31.03 2.47
CA CYS A 12 -21.82 30.75 2.90
C CYS A 12 -21.64 29.35 3.53
N LEU A 13 -22.71 28.74 4.06
CA LEU A 13 -22.67 27.39 4.64
C LEU A 13 -22.71 26.27 3.59
N PHE A 14 -23.06 26.62 2.34
CA PHE A 14 -23.09 25.67 1.21
C PHE A 14 -21.89 25.79 0.27
N VAL A 15 -20.83 26.51 0.65
CA VAL A 15 -19.57 26.42 -0.08
C VAL A 15 -19.05 25.02 0.17
N PRO A 16 -19.04 24.11 -0.83
CA PRO A 16 -18.38 22.84 -0.65
C PRO A 16 -16.93 23.15 -0.31
N SER A 17 -16.49 22.73 0.85
CA SER A 17 -15.06 22.73 1.17
C SER A 17 -14.41 21.90 0.07
N ALA A 18 -13.82 22.54 -0.93
CA ALA A 18 -12.93 21.89 -1.85
C ALA A 18 -11.88 21.22 -0.95
N ILE A 19 -11.96 19.90 -0.85
CA ILE A 19 -10.89 19.11 -0.26
C ILE A 19 -9.71 19.44 -1.14
N VAL A 20 -8.87 20.36 -0.69
CA VAL A 20 -7.54 20.55 -1.26
C VAL A 20 -6.86 19.22 -0.99
N ALA A 21 -6.80 18.35 -2.01
CA ALA A 21 -5.98 17.17 -1.97
C ALA A 21 -4.58 17.67 -1.61
N ALA A 22 -4.15 17.38 -0.39
CA ALA A 22 -2.83 17.70 0.04
C ALA A 22 -1.88 16.99 -0.93
N LYS A 23 -0.98 17.74 -1.58
CA LYS A 23 0.12 17.18 -2.35
C LYS A 23 0.90 16.25 -1.42
N GLY A 24 0.75 14.95 -1.57
CA GLY A 24 1.34 13.94 -0.69
C GLY A 24 0.66 12.58 -0.78
N GLU A 25 -0.54 12.50 -1.34
CA GLU A 25 -1.25 11.23 -1.53
C GLU A 25 -0.74 10.58 -2.83
N PHE A 26 -0.16 9.40 -2.69
CA PHE A 26 0.15 8.55 -3.82
C PHE A 26 -1.09 7.78 -4.24
N ASP A 27 -1.28 7.56 -5.52
CA ASP A 27 -2.43 6.79 -6.02
C ASP A 27 -2.35 5.33 -5.57
N TYR A 28 -1.15 4.76 -5.57
CA TYR A 28 -0.88 3.44 -5.04
C TYR A 28 0.60 3.24 -4.75
N ILE A 29 0.90 2.16 -4.03
CA ILE A 29 2.26 1.66 -3.86
C ILE A 29 2.40 0.26 -4.45
N ILE A 30 3.58 -0.04 -4.97
CA ILE A 30 3.98 -1.37 -5.43
C ILE A 30 4.85 -1.98 -4.34
N ILE A 31 4.51 -3.20 -3.89
CA ILE A 31 5.28 -3.92 -2.89
C ILE A 31 5.85 -5.19 -3.53
N LYS A 32 7.17 -5.40 -3.36
CA LYS A 32 7.88 -6.63 -3.72
C LYS A 32 8.68 -7.11 -2.52
N GLY A 33 8.87 -8.42 -2.40
CA GLY A 33 9.71 -8.97 -1.35
C GLY A 33 9.33 -10.37 -0.90
N PRO A 34 9.84 -10.79 0.26
CA PRO A 34 9.66 -12.14 0.77
C PRO A 34 8.20 -12.57 0.89
N GLY A 35 7.88 -13.77 0.39
CA GLY A 35 6.52 -14.31 0.43
C GLY A 35 5.56 -13.72 -0.62
N ILE A 36 6.02 -12.80 -1.46
CA ILE A 36 5.25 -12.22 -2.55
C ILE A 36 5.71 -12.81 -3.88
N THR A 37 4.80 -13.44 -4.62
CA THR A 37 5.07 -13.85 -6.00
C THR A 37 4.71 -12.70 -6.93
N GLY A 38 5.71 -12.12 -7.60
CA GLY A 38 5.56 -10.93 -8.41
C GLY A 38 5.52 -9.65 -7.58
N GLU A 39 4.48 -8.86 -7.75
CA GLU A 39 4.26 -7.59 -7.05
C GLU A 39 2.82 -7.45 -6.56
N ILE A 40 2.59 -6.56 -5.61
CA ILE A 40 1.25 -6.22 -5.12
C ILE A 40 1.06 -4.71 -5.24
N ASN A 41 -0.04 -4.30 -5.88
CA ASN A 41 -0.47 -2.91 -5.89
C ASN A 41 -1.43 -2.66 -4.72
N VAL A 42 -1.14 -1.64 -3.93
CA VAL A 42 -1.88 -1.31 -2.71
C VAL A 42 -2.31 0.16 -2.75
N THR A 43 -3.60 0.37 -2.53
CA THR A 43 -4.24 1.70 -2.49
C THR A 43 -4.71 2.09 -1.08
N ASN A 44 -4.21 1.39 -0.04
CA ASN A 44 -4.59 1.67 1.34
C ASN A 44 -4.11 3.07 1.76
N PRO A 45 -5.03 4.01 2.11
CA PRO A 45 -4.66 5.39 2.46
C PRO A 45 -3.67 5.50 3.62
N ALA A 46 -3.66 4.54 4.55
CA ALA A 46 -2.68 4.52 5.63
C ALA A 46 -1.24 4.30 5.15
N LEU A 47 -1.06 3.80 3.91
CA LEU A 47 0.25 3.55 3.29
C LEU A 47 0.54 4.48 2.11
N THR A 48 -0.50 5.08 1.51
CA THR A 48 -0.38 5.95 0.33
C THR A 48 -0.62 7.42 0.63
N GLY A 49 -1.25 7.74 1.75
CA GLY A 49 -1.77 9.09 2.03
C GLY A 49 -0.71 10.10 2.47
N ASP A 50 0.53 9.68 2.74
CA ASP A 50 1.57 10.57 3.24
C ASP A 50 2.95 10.15 2.76
N PHE A 51 3.79 11.14 2.42
CA PHE A 51 5.21 10.94 2.15
C PHE A 51 5.94 10.30 3.34
N PHE A 52 5.52 10.63 4.56
CA PHE A 52 6.09 10.09 5.81
C PHE A 52 5.51 8.74 6.24
N ALA A 53 4.64 8.11 5.45
CA ALA A 53 3.93 6.90 5.86
C ALA A 53 4.88 5.79 6.34
N PHE A 54 6.01 5.57 5.67
CA PHE A 54 6.95 4.49 6.00
C PHE A 54 8.15 4.93 6.83
N ALA A 55 8.67 6.14 6.60
CA ALA A 55 9.90 6.64 7.21
C ALA A 55 9.62 7.87 8.06
N ASP A 56 10.17 7.89 9.26
CA ASP A 56 10.16 9.07 10.12
C ASP A 56 11.37 9.95 9.82
N PHE A 57 11.26 10.78 8.80
CA PHE A 57 12.31 11.72 8.43
C PHE A 57 12.54 12.82 9.48
N THR A 58 11.58 13.01 10.43
CA THR A 58 11.70 14.06 11.47
C THR A 58 12.75 13.74 12.51
N GLN A 59 13.04 12.46 12.72
CA GLN A 59 14.11 12.01 13.60
C GLN A 59 15.50 12.10 12.96
N GLY A 60 15.55 12.40 11.65
CA GLY A 60 16.80 12.45 10.89
C GLY A 60 17.34 11.07 10.51
N GLU A 61 18.51 11.10 9.90
CA GLU A 61 19.23 9.89 9.48
C GLU A 61 19.67 9.05 10.70
N VAL A 62 19.54 7.73 10.57
CA VAL A 62 20.03 6.77 11.56
C VAL A 62 21.20 5.97 10.99
N PRO A 63 22.10 5.45 11.82
CA PRO A 63 23.17 4.58 11.35
C PRO A 63 22.60 3.32 10.67
N PRO A 64 23.25 2.82 9.60
CA PRO A 64 22.86 1.56 8.98
C PRO A 64 22.81 0.44 10.04
N PRO A 65 21.71 -0.34 10.12
CA PRO A 65 21.65 -1.49 11.02
C PRO A 65 22.65 -2.57 10.59
N ALA A 66 23.27 -3.24 11.55
CA ALA A 66 24.22 -4.33 11.26
C ALA A 66 23.54 -5.50 10.52
N ASP A 67 22.28 -5.77 10.83
CA ASP A 67 21.41 -6.71 10.11
C ASP A 67 20.00 -6.12 10.04
N PRO A 68 19.59 -5.60 8.88
CA PRO A 68 18.25 -5.08 8.71
C PRO A 68 17.17 -6.18 8.65
N GLY A 69 17.58 -7.45 8.45
CA GLY A 69 16.66 -8.55 8.27
C GLY A 69 15.97 -8.58 6.91
N GLN A 70 14.78 -9.19 6.86
CA GLN A 70 13.99 -9.25 5.63
C GLN A 70 13.31 -7.92 5.34
N GLY A 71 13.65 -7.33 4.20
CA GLY A 71 13.08 -6.08 3.70
C GLY A 71 12.12 -6.29 2.53
N TYR A 72 11.30 -5.29 2.32
CA TYR A 72 10.37 -5.17 1.19
C TYR A 72 10.71 -3.94 0.38
N GLU A 73 10.83 -4.09 -0.93
CA GLU A 73 10.91 -2.97 -1.86
C GLU A 73 9.52 -2.34 -2.00
N ILE A 74 9.46 -1.04 -1.87
CA ILE A 74 8.24 -0.26 -2.01
C ILE A 74 8.52 0.84 -3.02
N VAL A 75 7.70 0.90 -4.07
CA VAL A 75 7.71 1.99 -5.04
C VAL A 75 6.41 2.75 -4.90
N ARG A 76 6.48 4.07 -4.69
CA ARG A 76 5.30 4.94 -4.61
C ARG A 76 5.00 5.53 -5.98
N VAL A 77 3.73 5.53 -6.36
CA VAL A 77 3.33 5.82 -7.73
C VAL A 77 2.21 6.86 -7.76
N TYR A 78 2.37 7.85 -8.63
CA TYR A 78 1.30 8.74 -9.06
C TYR A 78 0.72 8.27 -10.39
N VAL A 79 -0.55 8.55 -10.63
CA VAL A 79 -1.21 8.36 -11.91
C VAL A 79 -1.47 9.72 -12.54
N GLU A 80 -0.75 10.03 -13.59
CA GLU A 80 -1.01 11.22 -14.40
C GLU A 80 -2.01 10.91 -15.50
N ILE A 81 -2.96 11.80 -15.71
CA ILE A 81 -3.87 11.72 -16.86
C ILE A 81 -3.35 12.67 -17.92
N ALA A 82 -2.76 12.10 -18.98
CA ALA A 82 -2.31 12.82 -20.15
C ALA A 82 -3.06 12.30 -21.38
N ASP A 83 -3.64 13.18 -22.17
CA ASP A 83 -4.42 12.84 -23.37
C ASP A 83 -5.54 11.80 -23.08
N ASP A 84 -6.27 11.98 -21.99
CA ASP A 84 -7.32 11.09 -21.47
C ASP A 84 -6.84 9.64 -21.18
N LYS A 85 -5.53 9.43 -21.04
CA LYS A 85 -4.95 8.14 -20.68
C LYS A 85 -4.24 8.20 -19.34
N PRO A 86 -4.59 7.31 -18.40
CA PRO A 86 -3.86 7.19 -17.15
C PRO A 86 -2.47 6.59 -17.41
N THR A 87 -1.44 7.27 -16.92
CA THR A 87 -0.04 6.82 -17.01
C THR A 87 0.55 6.76 -15.61
N ALA A 88 1.03 5.58 -15.23
CA ALA A 88 1.71 5.40 -13.96
C ALA A 88 3.10 6.05 -13.98
N ARG A 89 3.38 6.86 -12.97
CA ARG A 89 4.67 7.54 -12.77
C ARG A 89 5.23 7.14 -11.41
N PRO A 90 6.23 6.25 -11.37
CA PRO A 90 6.97 6.00 -10.15
C PRO A 90 7.58 7.30 -9.63
N PHE A 91 7.37 7.59 -8.36
CA PHE A 91 7.88 8.79 -7.71
C PHE A 91 9.20 8.52 -7.01
N ASP A 92 9.23 7.51 -6.14
CA ASP A 92 10.40 7.13 -5.38
C ASP A 92 10.40 5.64 -5.04
N GLN A 93 11.51 5.21 -4.46
CA GLN A 93 11.73 3.85 -4.02
C GLN A 93 12.33 3.83 -2.63
N LEU A 94 11.91 2.86 -1.82
CA LEU A 94 12.45 2.61 -0.50
C LEU A 94 12.42 1.11 -0.16
N HIS A 95 13.26 0.70 0.79
CA HIS A 95 13.25 -0.62 1.38
C HIS A 95 12.74 -0.54 2.82
N TYR A 96 11.60 -1.16 3.08
CA TYR A 96 10.96 -1.19 4.38
C TYR A 96 11.24 -2.50 5.13
N TYR A 97 11.70 -2.41 6.36
CA TYR A 97 12.06 -3.53 7.23
C TYR A 97 11.12 -3.57 8.45
N PRO A 98 9.92 -4.17 8.32
CA PRO A 98 8.87 -4.10 9.34
C PRO A 98 9.20 -4.78 10.66
N TYR A 99 10.16 -5.71 10.66
CA TYR A 99 10.54 -6.47 11.85
C TYR A 99 11.61 -5.78 12.69
N THR A 100 12.46 -5.00 12.07
CA THR A 100 13.56 -4.29 12.72
C THR A 100 13.28 -2.79 12.90
N GLY A 101 12.23 -2.28 12.24
CA GLY A 101 11.80 -0.90 12.37
C GLY A 101 12.69 0.10 11.65
N PHE A 102 13.26 -0.29 10.49
CA PHE A 102 14.10 0.57 9.67
C PHE A 102 13.52 0.76 8.27
N VAL A 103 13.93 1.84 7.64
CA VAL A 103 13.71 2.14 6.23
C VAL A 103 15.03 2.59 5.63
N PHE A 104 15.39 2.02 4.49
CA PHE A 104 16.40 2.59 3.61
C PHE A 104 15.66 3.33 2.50
N TYR A 105 15.86 4.63 2.41
CA TYR A 105 15.25 5.43 1.35
C TYR A 105 16.22 5.51 0.17
N ASP A 106 15.90 4.78 -0.91
CA ASP A 106 16.73 4.73 -2.12
C ASP A 106 16.76 6.10 -2.80
N GLY A 107 15.61 6.74 -2.87
CA GLY A 107 15.48 8.09 -3.38
C GLY A 107 14.39 8.27 -4.42
N LEU A 108 14.36 9.45 -5.01
CA LEU A 108 13.47 9.81 -6.10
C LEU A 108 13.85 9.04 -7.37
N VAL A 109 12.85 8.59 -8.14
CA VAL A 109 13.07 7.97 -9.46
C VAL A 109 13.59 9.00 -10.46
N GLU A 110 13.08 10.23 -10.38
CA GLU A 110 13.56 11.37 -11.18
C GLU A 110 13.95 12.51 -10.25
N GLY A 111 15.20 12.97 -10.38
CA GLY A 111 15.75 14.03 -9.54
C GLY A 111 16.58 13.51 -8.38
N ALA A 112 16.68 14.33 -7.33
CA ALA A 112 17.38 14.00 -6.09
C ALA A 112 16.75 14.75 -4.92
N SER A 113 16.79 14.15 -3.74
CA SER A 113 16.37 14.77 -2.50
C SER A 113 17.46 14.66 -1.43
N GLU A 114 17.31 15.43 -0.35
CA GLU A 114 18.20 15.35 0.81
C GLU A 114 18.08 14.02 1.57
N TYR A 115 17.04 13.22 1.28
CA TYR A 115 16.75 11.96 1.95
C TYR A 115 17.38 10.75 1.25
N ASP A 116 17.84 10.90 0.01
CA ASP A 116 18.29 9.79 -0.85
C ASP A 116 19.50 9.07 -0.29
N GLY A 117 19.50 7.73 -0.41
CA GLY A 117 20.60 6.86 -0.03
C GLY A 117 20.83 6.74 1.48
N LYS A 118 19.81 7.04 2.32
CA LYS A 118 19.95 7.12 3.77
C LYS A 118 19.02 6.18 4.51
N TRP A 119 19.42 5.85 5.73
CA TRP A 119 18.63 5.03 6.66
C TRP A 119 17.83 5.91 7.61
N TYR A 120 16.59 5.50 7.86
CA TYR A 120 15.67 6.18 8.78
C TYR A 120 14.99 5.19 9.70
N ALA A 121 14.50 5.68 10.84
CA ALA A 121 13.56 4.93 11.66
C ALA A 121 12.25 4.75 10.87
N ALA A 122 11.68 3.53 10.93
CA ALA A 122 10.39 3.29 10.34
C ALA A 122 9.29 4.00 11.13
N ASN A 123 8.30 4.54 10.44
CA ASN A 123 7.12 5.07 11.08
C ASN A 123 6.26 3.91 11.63
N PRO A 124 6.01 3.84 12.95
CA PRO A 124 5.25 2.74 13.55
C PRO A 124 3.82 2.60 12.99
N SER A 125 3.24 3.69 12.49
CA SER A 125 1.87 3.70 11.94
C SER A 125 1.73 2.86 10.67
N ALA A 126 2.82 2.65 9.92
CA ALA A 126 2.81 1.80 8.73
C ALA A 126 2.75 0.31 9.04
N ASN A 127 3.23 -0.12 10.20
CA ASN A 127 3.48 -1.53 10.49
C ASN A 127 2.21 -2.39 10.42
N GLU A 128 1.14 -1.98 11.08
CA GLU A 128 -0.10 -2.76 11.11
C GLU A 128 -0.82 -2.78 9.75
N PRO A 129 -1.03 -1.65 9.05
CA PRO A 129 -1.60 -1.66 7.70
C PRO A 129 -0.77 -2.50 6.72
N PHE A 130 0.55 -2.43 6.80
CA PHE A 130 1.44 -3.22 5.93
C PHE A 130 1.30 -4.72 6.19
N ARG A 131 1.30 -5.15 7.45
CA ARG A 131 1.09 -6.56 7.81
C ARG A 131 -0.28 -7.07 7.40
N ALA A 132 -1.32 -6.24 7.49
CA ALA A 132 -2.66 -6.58 7.04
C ALA A 132 -2.69 -6.88 5.53
N VAL A 133 -2.01 -6.08 4.72
CA VAL A 133 -1.87 -6.32 3.27
C VAL A 133 -1.19 -7.66 2.99
N LEU A 134 -0.09 -7.95 3.68
CA LEU A 134 0.62 -9.22 3.51
C LEU A 134 -0.24 -10.43 3.93
N ALA A 135 -0.96 -10.31 5.05
CA ALA A 135 -1.83 -11.36 5.54
C ALA A 135 -3.01 -11.63 4.59
N GLU A 136 -3.60 -10.59 4.02
CA GLU A 136 -4.64 -10.71 3.02
C GLU A 136 -4.13 -11.42 1.76
N ARG A 137 -2.95 -11.04 1.27
CA ARG A 137 -2.32 -11.71 0.13
C ARG A 137 -2.02 -13.17 0.40
N ALA A 138 -1.48 -13.49 1.57
CA ALA A 138 -1.23 -14.86 1.98
C ALA A 138 -2.53 -15.69 1.99
N ARG A 139 -3.62 -15.13 2.55
CA ARG A 139 -4.94 -15.78 2.55
C ARG A 139 -5.45 -16.05 1.14
N LEU A 140 -5.33 -15.10 0.22
CA LEU A 140 -5.76 -15.27 -1.16
C LEU A 140 -5.00 -16.38 -1.88
N ASN A 141 -3.74 -16.58 -1.57
CA ASN A 141 -2.91 -17.65 -2.16
C ASN A 141 -3.35 -19.06 -1.74
N TRP A 142 -4.04 -19.21 -0.58
CA TRP A 142 -4.55 -20.50 -0.10
C TRP A 142 -5.91 -20.89 -0.71
N ILE A 143 -6.67 -19.95 -1.24
CA ILE A 143 -8.02 -20.22 -1.78
C ILE A 143 -8.00 -21.26 -2.91
N PRO A 144 -7.12 -21.19 -3.93
CA PRO A 144 -7.08 -22.19 -4.99
C PRO A 144 -6.76 -23.60 -4.46
N LEU A 145 -5.86 -23.69 -3.47
CA LEU A 145 -5.51 -24.97 -2.85
C LEU A 145 -6.70 -25.56 -2.07
N ALA A 146 -7.41 -24.73 -1.32
CA ALA A 146 -8.60 -25.16 -0.58
C ALA A 146 -9.69 -25.67 -1.55
N ILE A 147 -9.95 -24.98 -2.65
CA ILE A 147 -10.89 -25.41 -3.69
C ILE A 147 -10.46 -26.75 -4.29
N LEU A 148 -9.17 -26.92 -4.61
CA LEU A 148 -8.64 -28.16 -5.15
C LEU A 148 -8.86 -29.32 -4.19
N VAL A 149 -8.58 -29.14 -2.89
CA VAL A 149 -8.80 -30.18 -1.87
C VAL A 149 -10.28 -30.57 -1.77
N VAL A 150 -11.19 -29.60 -1.78
CA VAL A 150 -12.64 -29.86 -1.76
C VAL A 150 -13.08 -30.64 -3.00
N MET A 151 -12.61 -30.25 -4.19
CA MET A 151 -12.94 -30.96 -5.44
C MET A 151 -12.42 -32.40 -5.44
N LEU A 152 -11.21 -32.64 -4.96
CA LEU A 152 -10.65 -34.00 -4.85
C LEU A 152 -11.44 -34.85 -3.86
N ALA A 153 -11.83 -34.29 -2.71
CA ALA A 153 -12.66 -34.99 -1.73
C ALA A 153 -14.03 -35.36 -2.32
N ALA A 154 -14.68 -34.43 -3.00
CA ALA A 154 -15.97 -34.66 -3.67
C ALA A 154 -15.87 -35.76 -4.75
N PHE A 155 -14.82 -35.70 -5.56
CA PHE A 155 -14.52 -36.71 -6.59
C PHE A 155 -14.34 -38.10 -5.97
N PHE A 156 -13.61 -38.20 -4.85
CA PHE A 156 -13.35 -39.48 -4.16
C PHE A 156 -14.60 -40.06 -3.56
N ILE A 157 -15.50 -39.25 -2.98
CA ILE A 157 -16.79 -39.65 -2.46
C ILE A 157 -17.67 -40.17 -3.61
N ALA A 158 -17.77 -39.42 -4.71
CA ALA A 158 -18.56 -39.82 -5.88
C ALA A 158 -18.03 -41.13 -6.52
N TYR A 159 -16.73 -41.30 -6.56
CA TYR A 159 -16.09 -42.51 -7.08
C TYR A 159 -16.44 -43.75 -6.24
N ARG A 160 -16.41 -43.62 -4.89
CA ARG A 160 -16.79 -44.70 -3.97
C ARG A 160 -18.27 -45.00 -3.96
N ALA A 161 -19.12 -44.03 -4.26
CA ALA A 161 -20.58 -44.20 -4.30
C ALA A 161 -21.09 -44.89 -5.56
N LYS A 162 -20.24 -45.20 -6.58
CA LYS A 162 -20.65 -45.94 -7.76
C LYS A 162 -21.13 -47.35 -7.34
N PRO A 163 -22.40 -47.71 -7.64
CA PRO A 163 -22.89 -49.04 -7.33
C PRO A 163 -22.06 -50.08 -8.10
N LYS A 164 -21.63 -51.15 -7.43
CA LYS A 164 -21.07 -52.32 -8.09
C LYS A 164 -22.16 -52.85 -9.03
N GLN A 165 -21.95 -52.70 -10.32
CA GLN A 165 -22.82 -53.38 -11.30
C GLN A 165 -22.67 -54.89 -11.06
N ALA A 166 -23.78 -55.51 -10.69
CA ALA A 166 -23.88 -56.95 -10.52
C ALA A 166 -24.04 -57.63 -11.87
#